data_8da3b7d69fe1abfad71a882f020a7962
#
_entry.id   8da3b7d69fe1abfad71a882f020a7962
#
_cell.length_a   1.000
_cell.length_b   1.000
_cell.length_c   1.000
_cell.angle_alpha   90.00
_cell.angle_beta   90.00
_cell.angle_gamma   90.00
#
_symmetry.space_group_name_H-M   'P 1'
#
loop_
_entity.id
_entity.type
_entity.pdbx_description
1 polymer ?
#
loop_
_entity_poly.entity_id
_entity_poly.type
_entity_poly.pdbx_seq_one_letter_code
_entity_poly.pdbx_strand_id
1 'polypeptide(L)'
;QAALALHHRLAGQRADVAETEHRGAVGDHAHEIRPRRELGGQAQVKNVAGTWKDLTDSVNSMARNLTGQVRNIADVATAIAGGDLSKKITVNVSGEILQLKETLNTMVDQLNAFAGEVTRVAREVGTEGRLGGQANVLGVAGTWKDLTDSVNSMASNLTAQVRNIAEVTTAVANGDLSKKITVD
;
A
#
# COMPACT_ATOMS: atom_id res chain seq x y z
N GLN A 1 53.63 53.24 11.76
CA GLN A 1 53.28 51.94 11.08
C GLN A 1 53.22 50.75 12.06
N ALA A 2 54.01 50.76 13.16
CA ALA A 2 54.00 49.66 14.12
C ALA A 2 52.70 49.60 14.98
N ALA A 3 52.05 50.69 15.28
CA ALA A 3 50.83 50.79 16.09
C ALA A 3 49.59 50.27 15.34
N LEU A 4 49.57 50.44 14.01
CA LEU A 4 48.43 49.98 13.19
C LEU A 4 48.45 48.44 13.02
N ALA A 5 49.64 47.84 12.96
CA ALA A 5 49.81 46.40 12.86
C ALA A 5 49.43 45.65 14.17
N LEU A 6 49.67 46.31 15.32
CA LEU A 6 49.28 45.76 16.64
C LEU A 6 47.77 45.76 16.84
N HIS A 7 47.09 46.83 16.36
CA HIS A 7 45.63 46.94 16.47
C HIS A 7 44.89 45.92 15.60
N HIS A 8 45.41 45.59 14.40
CA HIS A 8 44.87 44.53 13.55
C HIS A 8 45.08 43.13 14.11
N ARG A 9 46.22 42.90 14.81
CA ARG A 9 46.51 41.60 15.42
C ARG A 9 45.65 41.32 16.66
N LEU A 10 45.32 42.32 17.45
CA LEU A 10 44.46 42.21 18.62
C LEU A 10 42.97 42.11 18.23
N ALA A 11 42.55 42.73 17.12
CA ALA A 11 41.19 42.56 16.62
C ALA A 11 40.93 41.14 16.04
N GLY A 12 41.94 40.56 15.37
CA GLY A 12 41.86 39.17 14.87
C GLY A 12 41.79 38.13 16.00
N GLN A 13 42.58 38.34 17.08
CA GLN A 13 42.55 37.43 18.23
C GLN A 13 41.23 37.46 19.02
N ARG A 14 40.58 38.64 19.11
CA ARG A 14 39.26 38.74 19.78
C ARG A 14 38.12 38.12 18.98
N ALA A 15 38.20 38.17 17.67
CA ALA A 15 37.23 37.50 16.79
C ALA A 15 37.35 35.97 16.87
N ASP A 16 38.59 35.49 16.90
CA ASP A 16 38.87 34.05 16.95
C ASP A 16 38.45 33.40 18.29
N VAL A 17 38.63 34.11 19.43
CA VAL A 17 38.20 33.65 20.76
C VAL A 17 36.66 33.65 20.87
N ALA A 18 35.98 34.65 20.32
CA ALA A 18 34.51 34.71 20.33
C ALA A 18 33.88 33.65 19.43
N GLU A 19 34.53 33.31 18.31
CA GLU A 19 34.04 32.27 17.39
C GLU A 19 34.28 30.86 17.92
N THR A 20 35.36 30.63 18.72
CA THR A 20 35.65 29.33 19.34
C THR A 20 34.73 29.05 20.53
N GLU A 21 34.40 30.08 21.35
CA GLU A 21 33.47 29.90 22.47
C GLU A 21 32.01 29.67 22.01
N HIS A 22 31.61 30.27 20.87
CA HIS A 22 30.26 30.06 20.32
C HIS A 22 30.11 28.71 19.59
N ARG A 23 31.19 28.15 19.06
CA ARG A 23 31.19 26.81 18.45
C ARG A 23 31.16 25.67 19.47
N GLY A 24 31.72 25.87 20.65
CA GLY A 24 31.71 24.87 21.72
C GLY A 24 30.34 24.66 22.36
N ALA A 25 29.49 25.70 22.42
CA ALA A 25 28.19 25.64 23.07
C ALA A 25 27.06 25.13 22.13
N VAL A 26 27.22 25.19 20.81
CA VAL A 26 26.22 24.73 19.84
C VAL A 26 26.47 23.27 19.40
N GLY A 27 27.69 22.76 19.61
CA GLY A 27 28.07 21.43 19.13
C GLY A 27 27.51 20.28 19.97
N ASP A 28 27.26 20.49 21.24
CA ASP A 28 26.88 19.37 22.16
C ASP A 28 25.36 19.13 22.23
N HIS A 29 24.54 20.10 21.82
CA HIS A 29 23.09 19.91 21.76
C HIS A 29 22.57 19.50 20.37
N ALA A 30 23.37 19.61 19.33
CA ALA A 30 22.96 19.22 17.97
C ALA A 30 23.08 17.72 17.70
N HIS A 31 23.73 16.94 18.57
CA HIS A 31 23.93 15.51 18.38
C HIS A 31 22.81 14.64 18.96
N GLU A 32 21.87 15.21 19.72
CA GLU A 32 20.77 14.44 20.32
C GLU A 32 19.45 14.51 19.56
N ILE A 33 19.33 15.28 18.49
CA ILE A 33 18.10 15.37 17.70
C ILE A 33 18.38 14.91 16.27
N ARG A 34 18.78 13.65 16.12
CA ARG A 34 18.42 12.91 14.91
C ARG A 34 17.10 12.20 15.22
N PRO A 35 15.97 12.62 14.69
CA PRO A 35 14.77 11.84 14.80
C PRO A 35 15.08 10.52 14.10
N ARG A 36 15.22 9.45 14.86
CA ARG A 36 15.17 8.12 14.31
C ARG A 36 13.82 8.05 13.60
N ARG A 37 13.84 7.92 12.29
CA ARG A 37 12.64 7.75 11.45
C ARG A 37 11.94 6.42 11.73
N GLU A 38 12.27 5.78 12.84
CA GLU A 38 11.70 4.51 13.25
C GLU A 38 10.51 4.77 14.18
N LEU A 39 9.36 4.21 13.81
CA LEU A 39 8.20 4.17 14.69
C LEU A 39 8.54 3.35 15.95
N GLY A 40 8.07 3.78 17.13
CA GLY A 40 8.21 3.02 18.37
C GLY A 40 9.20 3.62 19.38
N GLY A 41 9.62 4.87 19.19
CA GLY A 41 10.34 5.62 20.23
C GLY A 41 9.57 5.65 21.53
N GLN A 42 10.29 5.51 22.67
CA GLN A 42 9.70 5.53 24.00
C GLN A 42 10.36 6.60 24.86
N ALA A 43 9.57 7.26 25.70
CA ALA A 43 10.09 8.19 26.69
C ALA A 43 10.82 7.41 27.78
N GLN A 44 12.07 7.81 28.08
CA GLN A 44 12.86 7.31 29.19
C GLN A 44 13.11 8.47 30.14
N VAL A 45 12.37 8.50 31.25
CA VAL A 45 12.53 9.52 32.27
C VAL A 45 13.12 8.83 33.50
N LYS A 46 14.32 9.28 33.89
CA LYS A 46 15.03 8.73 35.06
C LYS A 46 14.50 9.36 36.36
N ASN A 47 14.48 8.58 37.44
CA ASN A 47 14.14 9.04 38.79
C ASN A 47 12.72 9.61 38.95
N VAL A 48 11.74 9.10 38.17
CA VAL A 48 10.33 9.46 38.34
C VAL A 48 9.58 8.39 39.13
N ALA A 49 8.67 8.82 40.01
CA ALA A 49 7.80 7.97 40.81
C ALA A 49 6.37 8.54 40.82
N GLY A 50 5.40 7.74 41.30
CA GLY A 50 4.00 8.16 41.39
C GLY A 50 3.42 8.55 40.05
N THR A 51 2.60 9.59 40.02
CA THR A 51 1.84 10.07 38.83
C THR A 51 2.71 10.32 37.60
N TRP A 52 3.94 10.76 37.75
CA TRP A 52 4.86 10.98 36.64
C TRP A 52 5.30 9.68 35.99
N LYS A 53 5.50 8.65 36.78
CA LYS A 53 5.79 7.32 36.27
C LYS A 53 4.57 6.78 35.49
N ASP A 54 3.39 6.88 36.06
CA ASP A 54 2.14 6.40 35.46
C ASP A 54 1.85 7.12 34.15
N LEU A 55 2.12 8.43 34.08
CA LEU A 55 1.98 9.21 32.84
C LEU A 55 2.97 8.74 31.77
N THR A 56 4.24 8.53 32.14
CA THR A 56 5.27 8.04 31.22
C THR A 56 4.91 6.65 30.68
N ASP A 57 4.46 5.76 31.54
CA ASP A 57 4.04 4.40 31.18
C ASP A 57 2.81 4.43 30.25
N SER A 58 1.85 5.32 30.51
CA SER A 58 0.67 5.53 29.68
C SER A 58 1.03 6.04 28.28
N VAL A 59 1.91 7.04 28.18
CA VAL A 59 2.41 7.56 26.90
C VAL A 59 3.15 6.49 26.12
N ASN A 60 4.02 5.73 26.79
CA ASN A 60 4.77 4.64 26.17
C ASN A 60 3.86 3.50 25.70
N SER A 61 2.80 3.20 26.44
CA SER A 61 1.79 2.21 26.05
C SER A 61 1.03 2.67 24.79
N MET A 62 0.61 3.93 24.75
CA MET A 62 -0.04 4.52 23.58
C MET A 62 0.89 4.48 22.36
N ALA A 63 2.17 4.86 22.53
CA ALA A 63 3.14 4.85 21.44
C ALA A 63 3.39 3.43 20.90
N ARG A 64 3.46 2.42 21.77
CA ARG A 64 3.59 1.00 21.36
C ARG A 64 2.37 0.53 20.59
N ASN A 65 1.17 0.83 21.09
CA ASN A 65 -0.08 0.42 20.47
C ASN A 65 -0.22 1.02 19.07
N LEU A 66 -0.02 2.34 18.95
CA LEU A 66 -0.08 3.02 17.65
C LEU A 66 0.98 2.49 16.67
N THR A 67 2.20 2.28 17.15
CA THR A 67 3.27 1.70 16.33
C THR A 67 2.92 0.30 15.83
N GLY A 68 2.37 -0.55 16.69
CA GLY A 68 1.94 -1.90 16.32
C GLY A 68 0.83 -1.89 15.28
N GLN A 69 -0.16 -1.00 15.45
CA GLN A 69 -1.25 -0.83 14.50
C GLN A 69 -0.75 -0.40 13.11
N VAL A 70 0.10 0.64 13.06
CA VAL A 70 0.66 1.16 11.81
C VAL A 70 1.54 0.12 11.11
N ARG A 71 2.36 -0.63 11.84
CA ARG A 71 3.16 -1.72 11.26
C ARG A 71 2.30 -2.82 10.67
N ASN A 72 1.28 -3.28 11.37
CA ASN A 72 0.37 -4.30 10.83
C ASN A 72 -0.33 -3.83 9.53
N ILE A 73 -0.76 -2.55 9.48
CA ILE A 73 -1.32 -1.97 8.27
C ILE A 73 -0.29 -1.95 7.13
N ALA A 74 0.95 -1.54 7.42
CA ALA A 74 2.03 -1.50 6.44
C ALA A 74 2.41 -2.90 5.92
N ASP A 75 2.43 -3.91 6.78
CA ASP A 75 2.70 -5.30 6.41
C ASP A 75 1.63 -5.84 5.46
N VAL A 76 0.34 -5.58 5.75
CA VAL A 76 -0.77 -5.98 4.88
C VAL A 76 -0.71 -5.22 3.55
N ALA A 77 -0.46 -3.91 3.56
CA ALA A 77 -0.32 -3.12 2.33
C ALA A 77 0.84 -3.62 1.46
N THR A 78 1.95 -4.01 2.08
CA THR A 78 3.11 -4.60 1.38
C THR A 78 2.77 -5.96 0.79
N ALA A 79 2.04 -6.80 1.50
CA ALA A 79 1.56 -8.09 1.00
C ALA A 79 0.65 -7.92 -0.23
N ILE A 80 -0.31 -6.98 -0.16
CA ILE A 80 -1.20 -6.65 -1.30
C ILE A 80 -0.37 -6.19 -2.50
N ALA A 81 0.61 -5.30 -2.31
CA ALA A 81 1.49 -4.83 -3.37
C ALA A 81 2.33 -5.96 -3.99
N GLY A 82 2.65 -7.00 -3.21
CA GLY A 82 3.30 -8.23 -3.66
C GLY A 82 2.36 -9.27 -4.27
N GLY A 83 1.05 -8.99 -4.35
CA GLY A 83 0.04 -9.92 -4.88
C GLY A 83 -0.49 -10.93 -3.88
N ASP A 84 -0.09 -10.88 -2.61
CA ASP A 84 -0.66 -11.73 -1.54
C ASP A 84 -1.93 -11.09 -0.99
N LEU A 85 -3.07 -11.51 -1.53
CA LEU A 85 -4.41 -11.07 -1.12
C LEU A 85 -5.00 -11.92 0.03
N SER A 86 -4.22 -12.82 0.63
CA SER A 86 -4.65 -13.62 1.76
C SER A 86 -4.56 -12.89 3.10
N LYS A 87 -3.79 -11.80 3.16
CA LYS A 87 -3.52 -11.05 4.37
C LYS A 87 -4.60 -10.02 4.67
N LYS A 88 -4.95 -9.92 5.94
CA LYS A 88 -5.90 -8.92 6.46
C LYS A 88 -5.36 -8.22 7.70
N ILE A 89 -5.85 -7.01 7.93
CA ILE A 89 -5.57 -6.28 9.17
C ILE A 89 -6.40 -6.91 10.28
N THR A 90 -5.73 -7.49 11.28
CA THR A 90 -6.37 -8.23 12.38
C THR A 90 -6.26 -7.50 13.73
N VAL A 91 -5.42 -6.47 13.83
CA VAL A 91 -5.22 -5.73 15.08
C VAL A 91 -6.51 -5.13 15.61
N ASN A 92 -6.64 -5.12 16.94
CA ASN A 92 -7.77 -4.46 17.60
C ASN A 92 -7.54 -2.94 17.59
N VAL A 93 -8.42 -2.21 16.95
CA VAL A 93 -8.33 -0.77 16.71
C VAL A 93 -9.69 -0.12 16.90
N SER A 94 -9.71 1.19 17.13
CA SER A 94 -10.94 1.97 17.34
C SER A 94 -10.90 3.27 16.54
N GLY A 95 -12.05 3.95 16.41
CA GLY A 95 -12.15 5.24 15.74
C GLY A 95 -11.79 5.17 14.25
N GLU A 96 -11.10 6.17 13.76
CA GLU A 96 -10.71 6.29 12.34
C GLU A 96 -9.81 5.14 11.85
N ILE A 97 -8.98 4.60 12.74
CA ILE A 97 -8.14 3.44 12.40
C ILE A 97 -8.99 2.18 12.17
N LEU A 98 -10.12 2.03 12.87
CA LEU A 98 -11.07 0.96 12.61
C LEU A 98 -11.70 1.10 11.21
N GLN A 99 -12.13 2.30 10.84
CA GLN A 99 -12.66 2.56 9.50
C GLN A 99 -11.62 2.25 8.41
N LEU A 100 -10.36 2.64 8.63
CA LEU A 100 -9.26 2.31 7.71
C LEU A 100 -9.07 0.79 7.59
N LYS A 101 -9.06 0.06 8.70
CA LYS A 101 -8.99 -1.41 8.73
C LYS A 101 -10.12 -2.04 7.91
N GLU A 102 -11.35 -1.63 8.16
CA GLU A 102 -12.54 -2.18 7.48
C GLU A 102 -12.49 -1.89 5.98
N THR A 103 -12.14 -0.66 5.60
CA THR A 103 -12.00 -0.25 4.20
C THR A 103 -10.92 -1.06 3.48
N LEU A 104 -9.73 -1.19 4.07
CA LEU A 104 -8.64 -1.97 3.48
C LEU A 104 -8.98 -3.46 3.40
N ASN A 105 -9.60 -4.04 4.42
CA ASN A 105 -10.01 -5.44 4.39
C ASN A 105 -11.08 -5.69 3.32
N THR A 106 -12.06 -4.78 3.16
CA THR A 106 -13.06 -4.86 2.09
C THR A 106 -12.41 -4.77 0.72
N MET A 107 -11.44 -3.87 0.52
CA MET A 107 -10.70 -3.76 -0.73
C MET A 107 -9.95 -5.05 -1.06
N VAL A 108 -9.31 -5.67 -0.07
CA VAL A 108 -8.62 -6.97 -0.25
C VAL A 108 -9.61 -8.06 -0.67
N ASP A 109 -10.78 -8.11 -0.05
CA ASP A 109 -11.82 -9.09 -0.40
C ASP A 109 -12.32 -8.91 -1.84
N GLN A 110 -12.55 -7.67 -2.26
CA GLN A 110 -12.96 -7.36 -3.64
C GLN A 110 -11.88 -7.73 -4.66
N LEU A 111 -10.60 -7.39 -4.38
CA LEU A 111 -9.47 -7.76 -5.22
C LEU A 111 -9.33 -9.28 -5.36
N ASN A 112 -9.45 -10.01 -4.25
CA ASN A 112 -9.34 -11.47 -4.24
C ASN A 112 -10.49 -12.12 -5.02
N ALA A 113 -11.72 -11.65 -4.80
CA ALA A 113 -12.89 -12.12 -5.54
C ALA A 113 -12.77 -11.86 -7.04
N PHE A 114 -12.34 -10.64 -7.43
CA PHE A 114 -12.10 -10.28 -8.83
C PHE A 114 -11.03 -11.16 -9.48
N ALA A 115 -9.87 -11.31 -8.83
CA ALA A 115 -8.77 -12.15 -9.34
C ALA A 115 -9.21 -13.61 -9.49
N GLY A 116 -9.97 -14.15 -8.53
CA GLY A 116 -10.52 -15.49 -8.58
C GLY A 116 -11.48 -15.70 -9.74
N GLU A 117 -12.44 -14.78 -9.91
CA GLU A 117 -13.44 -14.86 -10.98
C GLU A 117 -12.84 -14.70 -12.37
N VAL A 118 -11.92 -13.75 -12.56
CA VAL A 118 -11.21 -13.57 -13.84
C VAL A 118 -10.39 -14.82 -14.19
N THR A 119 -9.68 -15.39 -13.20
CA THR A 119 -8.91 -16.61 -13.40
C THR A 119 -9.80 -17.79 -13.74
N ARG A 120 -10.97 -17.92 -13.09
CA ARG A 120 -11.97 -18.96 -13.38
C ARG A 120 -12.47 -18.85 -14.80
N VAL A 121 -12.94 -17.65 -15.21
CA VAL A 121 -13.46 -17.42 -16.57
C VAL A 121 -12.38 -17.68 -17.63
N ALA A 122 -11.15 -17.19 -17.40
CA ALA A 122 -10.03 -17.43 -18.32
C ALA A 122 -9.72 -18.92 -18.48
N ARG A 123 -9.78 -19.69 -17.42
CA ARG A 123 -9.56 -21.15 -17.47
C ARG A 123 -10.72 -21.87 -18.16
N GLU A 124 -11.96 -21.57 -17.81
CA GLU A 124 -13.15 -22.19 -18.40
C GLU A 124 -13.17 -21.96 -19.91
N VAL A 125 -13.01 -20.72 -20.35
CA VAL A 125 -13.08 -20.36 -21.78
C VAL A 125 -11.81 -20.76 -22.53
N GLY A 126 -10.62 -20.45 -21.95
CA GLY A 126 -9.35 -20.60 -22.65
C GLY A 126 -8.73 -21.99 -22.61
N THR A 127 -8.99 -22.78 -21.54
CA THR A 127 -8.34 -24.07 -21.34
C THR A 127 -9.33 -25.23 -21.39
N GLU A 128 -10.51 -25.08 -20.79
CA GLU A 128 -11.49 -26.16 -20.67
C GLU A 128 -12.51 -26.15 -21.84
N GLY A 129 -12.51 -25.12 -22.68
CA GLY A 129 -13.44 -24.97 -23.79
C GLY A 129 -14.90 -24.79 -23.35
N ARG A 130 -15.12 -24.42 -22.09
CA ARG A 130 -16.46 -24.14 -21.55
C ARG A 130 -16.86 -22.72 -21.89
N LEU A 131 -17.64 -22.60 -22.95
CA LEU A 131 -18.09 -21.32 -23.45
C LEU A 131 -19.30 -20.78 -22.67
N GLY A 132 -19.31 -19.47 -22.40
CA GLY A 132 -20.42 -18.74 -21.77
C GLY A 132 -20.24 -18.48 -20.26
N GLY A 133 -19.08 -18.82 -19.70
CA GLY A 133 -18.73 -18.42 -18.32
C GLY A 133 -18.64 -16.90 -18.19
N GLN A 134 -19.16 -16.37 -17.06
CA GLN A 134 -19.09 -14.93 -16.73
C GLN A 134 -18.57 -14.76 -15.33
N ALA A 135 -17.75 -13.71 -15.11
CA ALA A 135 -17.28 -13.31 -13.81
C ALA A 135 -18.43 -12.66 -13.01
N ASN A 136 -18.57 -13.07 -11.76
CA ASN A 136 -19.56 -12.49 -10.83
C ASN A 136 -18.86 -12.03 -9.55
N VAL A 137 -18.57 -10.73 -9.45
CA VAL A 137 -17.92 -10.13 -8.30
C VAL A 137 -18.94 -9.29 -7.54
N LEU A 138 -19.31 -9.73 -6.35
CA LEU A 138 -20.31 -9.03 -5.53
C LEU A 138 -19.72 -7.78 -4.87
N GLY A 139 -20.54 -6.74 -4.74
CA GLY A 139 -20.19 -5.53 -4.00
C GLY A 139 -19.18 -4.60 -4.68
N VAL A 140 -18.88 -4.82 -5.97
CA VAL A 140 -18.00 -3.93 -6.73
C VAL A 140 -18.79 -2.80 -7.39
N ALA A 141 -18.14 -1.61 -7.47
CA ALA A 141 -18.66 -0.42 -8.11
C ALA A 141 -17.54 0.33 -8.85
N GLY A 142 -17.90 1.33 -9.66
CA GLY A 142 -16.94 2.14 -10.42
C GLY A 142 -16.02 1.27 -11.27
N THR A 143 -14.73 1.56 -11.30
CA THR A 143 -13.74 0.91 -12.15
C THR A 143 -13.69 -0.62 -12.00
N TRP A 144 -13.94 -1.15 -10.79
CA TRP A 144 -13.97 -2.61 -10.57
C TRP A 144 -15.14 -3.28 -11.27
N LYS A 145 -16.31 -2.61 -11.28
CA LYS A 145 -17.47 -3.05 -12.05
C LYS A 145 -17.18 -3.01 -13.54
N ASP A 146 -16.59 -1.90 -14.04
CA ASP A 146 -16.27 -1.73 -15.45
C ASP A 146 -15.29 -2.80 -15.95
N LEU A 147 -14.30 -3.17 -15.11
CA LEU A 147 -13.36 -4.27 -15.42
C LEU A 147 -14.09 -5.63 -15.49
N THR A 148 -15.00 -5.89 -14.54
CA THR A 148 -15.80 -7.12 -14.54
C THR A 148 -16.68 -7.20 -15.79
N ASP A 149 -17.35 -6.11 -16.15
CA ASP A 149 -18.20 -6.01 -17.34
C ASP A 149 -17.36 -6.19 -18.63
N SER A 150 -16.15 -5.65 -18.67
CA SER A 150 -15.21 -5.83 -19.80
C SER A 150 -14.78 -7.27 -19.98
N VAL A 151 -14.45 -7.97 -18.87
CA VAL A 151 -14.13 -9.41 -18.91
C VAL A 151 -15.32 -10.22 -19.40
N ASN A 152 -16.53 -9.91 -18.94
CA ASN A 152 -17.76 -10.58 -19.34
C ASN A 152 -18.08 -10.34 -20.84
N SER A 153 -17.88 -9.12 -21.33
CA SER A 153 -18.04 -8.80 -22.75
C SER A 153 -17.05 -9.59 -23.61
N MET A 154 -15.77 -9.64 -23.20
CA MET A 154 -14.76 -10.44 -23.89
C MET A 154 -15.13 -11.93 -23.94
N ALA A 155 -15.54 -12.51 -22.82
CA ALA A 155 -15.94 -13.92 -22.73
C ALA A 155 -17.18 -14.22 -23.60
N SER A 156 -18.14 -13.30 -23.64
CA SER A 156 -19.35 -13.40 -24.47
C SER A 156 -19.02 -13.35 -25.97
N ASN A 157 -18.18 -12.40 -26.37
CA ASN A 157 -17.76 -12.26 -27.74
C ASN A 157 -17.01 -13.49 -28.24
N LEU A 158 -16.03 -13.95 -27.43
CA LEU A 158 -15.29 -15.17 -27.79
C LEU A 158 -16.21 -16.40 -27.88
N THR A 159 -17.20 -16.52 -26.99
CA THR A 159 -18.20 -17.57 -27.02
C THR A 159 -19.01 -17.52 -28.29
N ALA A 160 -19.49 -16.33 -28.70
CA ALA A 160 -20.27 -16.15 -29.94
C ALA A 160 -19.45 -16.50 -31.18
N GLN A 161 -18.21 -16.05 -31.25
CA GLN A 161 -17.30 -16.31 -32.37
C GLN A 161 -17.03 -17.83 -32.53
N VAL A 162 -16.68 -18.52 -31.45
CA VAL A 162 -16.38 -19.96 -31.48
C VAL A 162 -17.63 -20.76 -31.87
N ARG A 163 -18.82 -20.41 -31.35
CA ARG A 163 -20.08 -21.04 -31.74
C ARG A 163 -20.41 -20.84 -33.20
N ASN A 164 -20.26 -19.63 -33.72
CA ASN A 164 -20.49 -19.34 -35.14
C ASN A 164 -19.54 -20.18 -36.03
N ILE A 165 -18.27 -20.26 -35.70
CA ILE A 165 -17.29 -21.10 -36.39
C ILE A 165 -17.72 -22.58 -36.35
N ALA A 166 -18.12 -23.09 -35.20
CA ALA A 166 -18.58 -24.48 -35.06
C ALA A 166 -19.83 -24.77 -35.86
N GLU A 167 -20.82 -23.86 -35.90
CA GLU A 167 -22.05 -23.96 -36.69
C GLU A 167 -21.74 -24.00 -38.18
N VAL A 168 -20.90 -23.09 -38.68
CA VAL A 168 -20.51 -23.06 -40.10
C VAL A 168 -19.72 -24.30 -40.47
N THR A 169 -18.78 -24.73 -39.62
CA THR A 169 -18.02 -25.97 -39.86
C THR A 169 -18.93 -27.19 -39.95
N THR A 170 -19.91 -27.29 -39.05
CA THR A 170 -20.91 -28.38 -39.05
C THR A 170 -21.78 -28.33 -40.32
N ALA A 171 -22.23 -27.15 -40.77
CA ALA A 171 -22.99 -26.97 -41.96
C ALA A 171 -22.20 -27.45 -43.22
N VAL A 172 -20.94 -27.04 -43.32
CA VAL A 172 -20.04 -27.45 -44.42
C VAL A 172 -19.83 -28.97 -44.40
N ALA A 173 -19.63 -29.58 -43.24
CA ALA A 173 -19.51 -31.03 -43.11
C ALA A 173 -20.78 -31.79 -43.59
N ASN A 174 -21.95 -31.16 -43.45
CA ASN A 174 -23.24 -31.71 -43.92
C ASN A 174 -23.54 -31.32 -45.39
N GLY A 175 -22.63 -30.67 -46.14
CA GLY A 175 -22.79 -30.32 -47.54
C GLY A 175 -23.49 -28.96 -47.77
N ASP A 176 -23.80 -28.20 -46.71
CA ASP A 176 -24.36 -26.83 -46.83
C ASP A 176 -23.23 -25.80 -46.92
N LEU A 177 -22.92 -25.40 -48.15
CA LEU A 177 -21.90 -24.39 -48.44
C LEU A 177 -22.47 -22.94 -48.46
N SER A 178 -23.74 -22.75 -48.12
CA SER A 178 -24.37 -21.42 -48.10
C SER A 178 -24.00 -20.60 -46.82
N LYS A 179 -23.57 -21.26 -45.79
CA LYS A 179 -23.21 -20.63 -44.51
C LYS A 179 -21.87 -19.93 -44.60
N LYS A 180 -21.77 -18.79 -43.95
CA LYS A 180 -20.53 -18.00 -43.85
C LYS A 180 -20.22 -17.70 -42.38
N ILE A 181 -18.93 -17.63 -42.04
CA ILE A 181 -18.49 -17.11 -40.76
C ILE A 181 -18.77 -15.61 -40.72
N THR A 182 -19.55 -15.16 -39.75
CA THR A 182 -19.92 -13.76 -39.51
C THR A 182 -19.50 -13.37 -38.12
N VAL A 183 -18.22 -13.12 -37.94
CA VAL A 183 -17.66 -12.63 -36.64
C VAL A 183 -17.20 -11.20 -36.86
N ASP A 184 -17.54 -10.34 -35.90
CA ASP A 184 -17.11 -8.93 -35.84
C ASP A 184 -15.76 -8.80 -35.13
#